data_1347becfe9530c73e0d9394bbc93f573
#
_entry.id   1347becfe9530c73e0d9394bbc93f573
#
_cell.length_a   1.000
_cell.length_b   1.000
_cell.length_c   1.000
_cell.angle_alpha   90.00
_cell.angle_beta   90.00
_cell.angle_gamma   90.00
#
_symmetry.space_group_name_H-M   'P 1'
#
loop_
_entity.id
_entity.type
_entity.pdbx_description
1 polymer ?
#
loop_
_entity_poly.entity_id
_entity_poly.type
_entity_poly.pdbx_seq_one_letter_code
_entity_poly.pdbx_strand_id
1 'polypeptide(L)'
;MKNTKKITLFITVIVFLSILFLKNYVKPKELVYSGTIETAGLGAPVDVYFDEYGVPSVFAETDEDMFFVAGYVGARDRLFQMSFMKYAYKGQLSSVLNDTLFVEDKFLRTLGFETIAEKSLNKMPPEIVKNLQKTCDGINAYIQTLSPEDYPLEFRLIGIDELPTFEPKDIAGLSTMMAWELQGGWDSELFFGALQEELGEEYLSDIMPNYKKEYPTIANTENVLVKSYKEYAFKTKKLRKILSTDKTGYGSNAWVISGEKTSTGK
;
A
#
# COMPACT_ATOMS: atom_id res chain seq x y z
N MET A 1 51.64 -19.54 12.44
CA MET A 1 51.11 -20.10 11.15
C MET A 1 50.11 -21.25 11.30
N LYS A 2 50.30 -22.25 12.19
CA LYS A 2 49.36 -23.42 12.30
C LYS A 2 47.99 -23.02 12.90
N ASN A 3 47.94 -22.06 13.82
CA ASN A 3 46.67 -21.56 14.45
C ASN A 3 45.88 -20.66 13.54
N THR A 4 46.54 -19.78 12.75
CA THR A 4 45.87 -18.91 11.77
C THR A 4 45.10 -19.72 10.72
N LYS A 5 45.71 -20.80 10.17
CA LYS A 5 45.01 -21.66 9.20
C LYS A 5 43.77 -22.34 9.78
N LYS A 6 43.80 -22.74 11.07
CA LYS A 6 42.63 -23.34 11.75
C LYS A 6 41.52 -22.31 11.97
N ILE A 7 41.89 -21.11 12.36
CA ILE A 7 40.91 -19.99 12.54
C ILE A 7 40.28 -19.63 11.20
N THR A 8 41.08 -19.49 10.15
CA THR A 8 40.55 -19.20 8.79
C THR A 8 39.57 -20.28 8.33
N LEU A 9 39.95 -21.57 8.49
CA LEU A 9 39.08 -22.70 8.11
C LEU A 9 37.75 -22.64 8.91
N PHE A 10 37.81 -22.39 10.21
CA PHE A 10 36.61 -22.29 11.06
C PHE A 10 35.69 -21.17 10.64
N ILE A 11 36.23 -19.95 10.36
CA ILE A 11 35.48 -18.84 9.84
C ILE A 11 34.83 -19.17 8.48
N THR A 12 35.59 -19.81 7.58
CA THR A 12 35.08 -20.21 6.26
C THR A 12 33.90 -21.18 6.40
N VAL A 13 34.00 -22.15 7.31
CA VAL A 13 32.92 -23.12 7.57
C VAL A 13 31.66 -22.40 8.13
N ILE A 14 31.85 -21.50 9.09
CA ILE A 14 30.72 -20.72 9.65
C ILE A 14 30.04 -19.91 8.55
N VAL A 15 30.81 -19.15 7.74
CA VAL A 15 30.28 -18.36 6.64
C VAL A 15 29.53 -19.25 5.64
N PHE A 16 30.08 -20.38 5.29
CA PHE A 16 29.43 -21.36 4.38
C PHE A 16 28.12 -21.91 4.95
N LEU A 17 28.10 -22.30 6.23
CA LEU A 17 26.87 -22.75 6.91
C LEU A 17 25.85 -21.65 7.04
N SER A 18 26.28 -20.40 7.31
CA SER A 18 25.40 -19.23 7.36
C SER A 18 24.76 -18.94 5.99
N ILE A 19 25.54 -19.07 4.90
CA ILE A 19 25.02 -18.91 3.54
C ILE A 19 24.00 -19.99 3.20
N LEU A 20 24.27 -21.27 3.58
CA LEU A 20 23.32 -22.37 3.36
C LEU A 20 22.03 -22.17 4.17
N PHE A 21 22.16 -21.75 5.43
CA PHE A 21 21.02 -21.43 6.29
C PHE A 21 20.19 -20.30 5.70
N LEU A 22 20.83 -19.17 5.34
CA LEU A 22 20.16 -18.03 4.71
C LEU A 22 19.46 -18.42 3.40
N LYS A 23 20.14 -19.23 2.55
CA LYS A 23 19.55 -19.70 1.30
C LYS A 23 18.29 -20.52 1.51
N ASN A 24 18.27 -21.39 2.52
CA ASN A 24 17.08 -22.18 2.87
C ASN A 24 16.00 -21.33 3.53
N TYR A 25 16.40 -20.41 4.41
CA TYR A 25 15.47 -19.56 5.13
C TYR A 25 14.79 -18.52 4.23
N VAL A 26 15.53 -17.98 3.24
CA VAL A 26 15.05 -16.96 2.29
C VAL A 26 14.33 -17.59 1.10
N LYS A 27 14.38 -18.93 0.94
CA LYS A 27 13.76 -19.59 -0.22
C LYS A 27 12.27 -19.21 -0.31
N PRO A 28 11.86 -18.48 -1.38
CA PRO A 28 10.45 -18.17 -1.56
C PRO A 28 9.69 -19.45 -1.93
N LYS A 29 8.41 -19.50 -1.57
CA LYS A 29 7.51 -20.52 -2.12
C LYS A 29 7.45 -20.32 -3.64
N GLU A 30 7.68 -21.41 -4.39
CA GLU A 30 7.53 -21.36 -5.85
C GLU A 30 6.06 -21.11 -6.20
N LEU A 31 5.81 -20.06 -6.96
CA LEU A 31 4.47 -19.79 -7.47
C LEU A 31 4.14 -20.74 -8.60
N VAL A 32 3.04 -21.47 -8.43
CA VAL A 32 2.51 -22.37 -9.47
C VAL A 32 1.64 -21.57 -10.41
N TYR A 33 1.99 -21.55 -11.69
CA TYR A 33 1.27 -20.81 -12.75
C TYR A 33 0.42 -21.74 -13.64
N SER A 34 0.36 -23.04 -13.32
CA SER A 34 -0.44 -24.00 -14.09
C SER A 34 -1.04 -25.06 -13.16
N GLY A 35 -2.25 -25.51 -13.47
CA GLY A 35 -2.96 -26.52 -12.70
C GLY A 35 -4.32 -26.03 -12.22
N THR A 36 -4.98 -26.83 -11.40
CA THR A 36 -6.29 -26.52 -10.82
C THR A 36 -6.15 -26.31 -9.32
N ILE A 37 -6.76 -25.24 -8.81
CA ILE A 37 -6.85 -24.93 -7.38
C ILE A 37 -8.32 -25.06 -6.99
N GLU A 38 -8.58 -25.93 -6.01
CA GLU A 38 -9.91 -26.02 -5.40
C GLU A 38 -9.99 -25.04 -4.21
N THR A 39 -10.98 -24.17 -4.22
CA THR A 39 -11.22 -23.21 -3.16
C THR A 39 -12.72 -23.05 -2.91
N ALA A 40 -13.12 -22.87 -1.66
CA ALA A 40 -14.48 -22.51 -1.33
C ALA A 40 -14.73 -21.01 -1.63
N GLY A 41 -15.96 -20.67 -2.00
CA GLY A 41 -16.38 -19.28 -2.18
C GLY A 41 -16.60 -18.84 -3.63
N LEU A 42 -16.23 -19.68 -4.62
CA LEU A 42 -16.59 -19.50 -6.02
C LEU A 42 -17.98 -20.09 -6.32
N GLY A 43 -18.74 -19.42 -7.17
CA GLY A 43 -20.01 -19.90 -7.71
C GLY A 43 -19.83 -20.83 -8.90
N ALA A 44 -18.81 -20.57 -9.73
CA ALA A 44 -18.45 -21.34 -10.92
C ALA A 44 -16.93 -21.41 -11.09
N PRO A 45 -16.42 -22.35 -11.92
CA PRO A 45 -15.00 -22.38 -12.28
C PRO A 45 -14.56 -21.07 -12.94
N VAL A 46 -13.32 -20.63 -12.62
CA VAL A 46 -12.73 -19.42 -13.19
C VAL A 46 -11.39 -19.77 -13.80
N ASP A 47 -11.16 -19.35 -15.03
CA ASP A 47 -9.89 -19.51 -15.72
C ASP A 47 -8.98 -18.29 -15.48
N VAL A 48 -7.70 -18.55 -15.12
CA VAL A 48 -6.70 -17.52 -14.93
C VAL A 48 -5.50 -17.82 -15.82
N TYR A 49 -5.20 -16.92 -16.73
CA TYR A 49 -4.04 -17.02 -17.61
C TYR A 49 -2.99 -15.99 -17.22
N PHE A 50 -1.73 -16.39 -17.15
CA PHE A 50 -0.61 -15.50 -16.87
C PHE A 50 0.23 -15.31 -18.12
N ASP A 51 0.57 -14.07 -18.44
CA ASP A 51 1.50 -13.75 -19.51
C ASP A 51 2.97 -13.98 -19.09
N GLU A 52 3.91 -13.68 -19.99
CA GLU A 52 5.35 -13.83 -19.75
C GLU A 52 5.89 -12.92 -18.62
N TYR A 53 5.13 -11.88 -18.23
CA TYR A 53 5.46 -10.98 -17.11
C TYR A 53 4.76 -11.37 -15.81
N GLY A 54 3.95 -12.45 -15.84
CA GLY A 54 3.15 -12.89 -14.70
C GLY A 54 1.90 -12.04 -14.46
N VAL A 55 1.46 -11.26 -15.46
CA VAL A 55 0.22 -10.48 -15.36
C VAL A 55 -0.98 -11.41 -15.55
N PRO A 56 -1.92 -11.48 -14.56
CA PRO A 56 -3.08 -12.36 -14.64
C PRO A 56 -4.17 -11.76 -15.52
N SER A 57 -4.77 -12.61 -16.36
CA SER A 57 -6.04 -12.36 -17.04
C SER A 57 -7.08 -13.32 -16.48
N VAL A 58 -8.14 -12.79 -15.88
CA VAL A 58 -9.18 -13.56 -15.19
C VAL A 58 -10.44 -13.62 -16.06
N PHE A 59 -10.95 -14.84 -16.30
CA PHE A 59 -12.17 -15.09 -17.06
C PHE A 59 -13.17 -15.79 -16.15
N ALA A 60 -14.18 -15.06 -15.71
CA ALA A 60 -15.24 -15.51 -14.82
C ALA A 60 -16.61 -15.30 -15.46
N GLU A 61 -17.61 -16.09 -15.05
CA GLU A 61 -18.99 -15.95 -15.51
C GLU A 61 -19.72 -14.82 -14.76
N THR A 62 -19.28 -14.50 -13.54
CA THR A 62 -19.87 -13.48 -12.68
C THR A 62 -18.83 -12.49 -12.18
N ASP A 63 -19.25 -11.24 -11.91
CA ASP A 63 -18.41 -10.24 -11.27
C ASP A 63 -17.92 -10.71 -9.89
N GLU A 64 -18.76 -11.42 -9.14
CA GLU A 64 -18.45 -11.93 -7.81
C GLU A 64 -17.29 -12.91 -7.83
N ASP A 65 -17.28 -13.85 -8.77
CA ASP A 65 -16.18 -14.80 -8.95
C ASP A 65 -14.90 -14.10 -9.45
N MET A 66 -15.06 -13.11 -10.35
CA MET A 66 -13.95 -12.28 -10.81
C MET A 66 -13.29 -11.53 -9.65
N PHE A 67 -14.08 -10.86 -8.78
CA PHE A 67 -13.55 -10.15 -7.63
C PHE A 67 -12.92 -11.08 -6.59
N PHE A 68 -13.50 -12.27 -6.36
CA PHE A 68 -12.89 -13.27 -5.50
C PHE A 68 -11.51 -13.68 -6.01
N VAL A 69 -11.40 -14.05 -7.28
CA VAL A 69 -10.13 -14.49 -7.89
C VAL A 69 -9.12 -13.35 -7.93
N ALA A 70 -9.54 -12.11 -8.23
CA ALA A 70 -8.67 -10.94 -8.18
C ALA A 70 -8.07 -10.74 -6.78
N GLY A 71 -8.88 -10.91 -5.72
CA GLY A 71 -8.42 -10.88 -4.33
C GLY A 71 -7.41 -12.00 -4.02
N TYR A 72 -7.71 -13.23 -4.43
CA TYR A 72 -6.86 -14.40 -4.23
C TYR A 72 -5.49 -14.24 -4.90
N VAL A 73 -5.47 -13.86 -6.19
CA VAL A 73 -4.24 -13.68 -6.97
C VAL A 73 -3.45 -12.46 -6.46
N GLY A 74 -4.15 -11.38 -6.12
CA GLY A 74 -3.51 -10.20 -5.52
C GLY A 74 -2.82 -10.51 -4.21
N ALA A 75 -3.46 -11.29 -3.33
CA ALA A 75 -2.86 -11.75 -2.07
C ALA A 75 -1.67 -12.69 -2.32
N ARG A 76 -1.79 -13.62 -3.27
CA ARG A 76 -0.68 -14.51 -3.65
C ARG A 76 0.59 -13.74 -4.00
N ASP A 77 0.45 -12.63 -4.70
CA ASP A 77 1.58 -11.88 -5.22
C ASP A 77 2.05 -10.75 -4.29
N ARG A 78 1.16 -10.20 -3.44
CA ARG A 78 1.40 -8.94 -2.71
C ARG A 78 0.94 -8.95 -1.24
N LEU A 79 0.78 -10.12 -0.62
CA LEU A 79 0.19 -10.22 0.72
C LEU A 79 0.87 -9.34 1.78
N PHE A 80 2.22 -9.31 1.79
CA PHE A 80 2.94 -8.45 2.73
C PHE A 80 2.64 -6.97 2.50
N GLN A 81 2.71 -6.51 1.24
CA GLN A 81 2.41 -5.12 0.90
C GLN A 81 0.98 -4.73 1.30
N MET A 82 -0.01 -5.58 1.00
CA MET A 82 -1.40 -5.35 1.35
C MET A 82 -1.58 -5.27 2.87
N SER A 83 -0.98 -6.19 3.61
CA SER A 83 -1.03 -6.21 5.08
C SER A 83 -0.32 -5.02 5.70
N PHE A 84 0.85 -4.65 5.19
CA PHE A 84 1.59 -3.48 5.64
C PHE A 84 0.77 -2.20 5.48
N MET A 85 0.14 -2.02 4.32
CA MET A 85 -0.76 -0.89 4.07
C MET A 85 -2.00 -0.92 4.95
N LYS A 86 -2.52 -2.11 5.28
CA LYS A 86 -3.61 -2.27 6.26
C LYS A 86 -3.19 -1.78 7.64
N TYR A 87 -2.02 -2.15 8.13
CA TYR A 87 -1.50 -1.64 9.41
C TYR A 87 -1.26 -0.13 9.37
N ALA A 88 -0.80 0.40 8.23
CA ALA A 88 -0.56 1.82 8.05
C ALA A 88 -1.86 2.63 8.16
N TYR A 89 -2.90 2.30 7.38
CA TYR A 89 -4.14 3.09 7.42
C TYR A 89 -4.86 3.02 8.78
N LYS A 90 -4.66 1.93 9.53
CA LYS A 90 -5.17 1.77 10.90
C LYS A 90 -4.31 2.48 11.95
N GLY A 91 -3.13 2.98 11.58
CA GLY A 91 -2.16 3.51 12.53
C GLY A 91 -1.72 2.45 13.54
N GLN A 92 -1.29 1.30 13.05
CA GLN A 92 -0.87 0.12 13.80
C GLN A 92 0.57 -0.34 13.45
N LEU A 93 1.35 0.51 12.77
CA LEU A 93 2.72 0.15 12.36
C LEU A 93 3.62 -0.13 13.57
N SER A 94 3.48 0.62 14.65
CA SER A 94 4.29 0.43 15.85
C SER A 94 4.04 -0.91 16.53
N SER A 95 2.81 -1.41 16.51
CA SER A 95 2.46 -2.71 17.11
C SER A 95 3.02 -3.91 16.35
N VAL A 96 3.36 -3.72 15.07
CA VAL A 96 3.81 -4.80 14.18
C VAL A 96 5.31 -4.73 13.92
N LEU A 97 5.85 -3.52 13.76
CA LEU A 97 7.24 -3.33 13.39
C LEU A 97 8.10 -2.89 14.57
N ASN A 98 7.81 -1.72 15.18
CA ASN A 98 8.68 -1.14 16.18
C ASN A 98 8.01 0.06 16.87
N ASP A 99 8.17 0.19 18.18
CA ASP A 99 7.63 1.28 19.01
C ASP A 99 8.06 2.69 18.55
N THR A 100 9.18 2.81 17.83
CA THR A 100 9.62 4.10 17.28
C THR A 100 8.67 4.69 16.25
N LEU A 101 7.69 3.90 15.76
CA LEU A 101 6.66 4.32 14.81
C LEU A 101 5.36 4.83 15.49
N PHE A 102 5.35 4.93 16.80
CA PHE A 102 4.18 5.39 17.56
C PHE A 102 3.72 6.80 17.16
N VAL A 103 4.65 7.68 16.82
CA VAL A 103 4.33 9.07 16.39
C VAL A 103 3.64 9.05 15.02
N GLU A 104 4.07 8.19 14.11
CA GLU A 104 3.47 7.99 12.80
C GLU A 104 2.06 7.39 12.92
N ASP A 105 1.89 6.40 13.79
CA ASP A 105 0.58 5.81 14.06
C ASP A 105 -0.40 6.84 14.64
N LYS A 106 0.05 7.65 15.59
CA LYS A 106 -0.76 8.74 16.13
C LYS A 106 -1.20 9.72 15.03
N PHE A 107 -0.30 10.06 14.12
CA PHE A 107 -0.60 10.94 13.00
C PHE A 107 -1.64 10.30 12.06
N LEU A 108 -1.44 9.04 11.63
CA LEU A 108 -2.36 8.32 10.77
C LEU A 108 -3.76 8.18 11.39
N ARG A 109 -3.84 7.89 12.69
CA ARG A 109 -5.11 7.87 13.43
C ARG A 109 -5.77 9.25 13.51
N THR A 110 -4.99 10.32 13.59
CA THR A 110 -5.53 11.70 13.59
C THR A 110 -6.15 12.04 12.25
N LEU A 111 -5.60 11.54 11.12
CA LEU A 111 -6.21 11.68 9.80
C LEU A 111 -7.56 10.94 9.69
N GLY A 112 -7.75 9.89 10.48
CA GLY A 112 -9.05 9.25 10.66
C GLY A 112 -9.49 8.37 9.49
N PHE A 113 -8.57 7.77 8.76
CA PHE A 113 -8.87 6.90 7.61
C PHE A 113 -9.86 5.80 7.92
N GLU A 114 -9.76 5.16 9.09
CA GLU A 114 -10.67 4.09 9.50
C GLU A 114 -12.12 4.60 9.65
N THR A 115 -12.30 5.76 10.27
CA THR A 115 -13.62 6.40 10.41
C THR A 115 -14.19 6.84 9.07
N ILE A 116 -13.34 7.33 8.16
CA ILE A 116 -13.76 7.73 6.81
C ILE A 116 -14.15 6.50 6.01
N ALA A 117 -13.38 5.41 6.09
CA ALA A 117 -13.68 4.13 5.44
C ALA A 117 -15.05 3.58 5.85
N GLU A 118 -15.35 3.56 7.13
CA GLU A 118 -16.64 3.12 7.67
C GLU A 118 -17.80 3.98 7.15
N LYS A 119 -17.66 5.30 7.19
CA LYS A 119 -18.67 6.23 6.64
C LYS A 119 -18.85 6.07 5.13
N SER A 120 -17.77 5.75 4.42
CA SER A 120 -17.80 5.55 2.96
C SER A 120 -18.55 4.25 2.62
N LEU A 121 -18.27 3.16 3.30
CA LEU A 121 -18.97 1.88 3.11
C LEU A 121 -20.47 2.02 3.33
N ASN A 122 -20.88 2.75 4.36
CA ASN A 122 -22.30 2.97 4.66
C ASN A 122 -23.04 3.76 3.58
N LYS A 123 -22.32 4.42 2.66
CA LYS A 123 -22.87 5.19 1.53
C LYS A 123 -22.68 4.49 0.20
N MET A 124 -21.92 3.43 0.13
CA MET A 124 -21.68 2.68 -1.10
C MET A 124 -22.93 1.89 -1.52
N PRO A 125 -23.19 1.75 -2.82
CA PRO A 125 -24.20 0.82 -3.31
C PRO A 125 -23.96 -0.60 -2.80
N PRO A 126 -25.01 -1.36 -2.43
CA PRO A 126 -24.85 -2.71 -1.87
C PRO A 126 -24.05 -3.67 -2.77
N GLU A 127 -24.18 -3.53 -4.09
CA GLU A 127 -23.43 -4.31 -5.07
C GLU A 127 -21.92 -4.08 -4.97
N ILE A 128 -21.48 -2.82 -4.74
CA ILE A 128 -20.06 -2.50 -4.55
C ILE A 128 -19.56 -3.11 -3.26
N VAL A 129 -20.31 -3.00 -2.17
CA VAL A 129 -19.95 -3.62 -0.88
C VAL A 129 -19.82 -5.14 -1.03
N LYS A 130 -20.72 -5.77 -1.80
CA LYS A 130 -20.68 -7.20 -2.10
C LYS A 130 -19.41 -7.59 -2.85
N ASN A 131 -19.02 -6.81 -3.86
CA ASN A 131 -17.79 -7.04 -4.64
C ASN A 131 -16.54 -6.86 -3.77
N LEU A 132 -16.52 -5.84 -2.90
CA LEU A 132 -15.44 -5.68 -1.90
C LEU A 132 -15.36 -6.88 -0.95
N GLN A 133 -16.51 -7.41 -0.49
CA GLN A 133 -16.55 -8.60 0.34
C GLN A 133 -15.97 -9.80 -0.41
N LYS A 134 -16.33 -10.02 -1.67
CA LYS A 134 -15.79 -11.10 -2.49
C LYS A 134 -14.28 -10.98 -2.70
N THR A 135 -13.77 -9.77 -2.88
CA THR A 135 -12.32 -9.52 -2.91
C THR A 135 -11.66 -9.94 -1.59
N CYS A 136 -12.23 -9.55 -0.46
CA CYS A 136 -11.73 -9.96 0.86
C CYS A 136 -11.81 -11.47 1.09
N ASP A 137 -12.90 -12.10 0.64
CA ASP A 137 -13.06 -13.55 0.72
C ASP A 137 -11.94 -14.27 -0.04
N GLY A 138 -11.59 -13.79 -1.24
CA GLY A 138 -10.48 -14.31 -2.05
C GLY A 138 -9.12 -14.12 -1.36
N ILE A 139 -8.84 -12.93 -0.80
CA ILE A 139 -7.62 -12.68 -0.02
C ILE A 139 -7.52 -13.65 1.15
N ASN A 140 -8.59 -13.78 1.92
CA ASN A 140 -8.62 -14.63 3.10
C ASN A 140 -8.53 -16.12 2.73
N ALA A 141 -9.13 -16.53 1.61
CA ALA A 141 -8.99 -17.89 1.10
C ALA A 141 -7.52 -18.22 0.77
N TYR A 142 -6.78 -17.30 0.15
CA TYR A 142 -5.34 -17.49 -0.06
C TYR A 142 -4.57 -17.59 1.27
N ILE A 143 -4.83 -16.68 2.21
CA ILE A 143 -4.17 -16.69 3.54
C ILE A 143 -4.36 -18.05 4.24
N GLN A 144 -5.55 -18.63 4.15
CA GLN A 144 -5.86 -19.95 4.75
C GLN A 144 -5.08 -21.12 4.12
N THR A 145 -4.52 -20.96 2.92
CA THR A 145 -3.67 -21.97 2.29
C THR A 145 -2.23 -21.97 2.80
N LEU A 146 -1.83 -20.95 3.58
CA LEU A 146 -0.46 -20.75 4.01
C LEU A 146 -0.22 -21.39 5.37
N SER A 147 0.84 -22.20 5.46
CA SER A 147 1.44 -22.58 6.74
C SER A 147 2.50 -21.53 7.16
N PRO A 148 2.92 -21.47 8.43
CA PRO A 148 3.91 -20.47 8.88
C PRO A 148 5.22 -20.45 8.09
N GLU A 149 5.66 -21.59 7.59
CA GLU A 149 6.84 -21.70 6.72
C GLU A 149 6.62 -21.10 5.31
N ASP A 150 5.36 -21.01 4.87
CA ASP A 150 4.97 -20.45 3.57
C ASP A 150 4.73 -18.94 3.63
N TYR A 151 4.74 -18.34 4.81
CA TYR A 151 4.55 -16.89 4.93
C TYR A 151 5.60 -16.12 4.14
N PRO A 152 5.22 -15.02 3.49
CA PRO A 152 6.17 -14.07 2.92
C PRO A 152 7.35 -13.81 3.88
N LEU A 153 8.55 -13.69 3.33
CA LEU A 153 9.78 -13.57 4.11
C LEU A 153 9.72 -12.42 5.13
N GLU A 154 9.11 -11.32 4.74
CA GLU A 154 8.98 -10.13 5.55
C GLU A 154 8.23 -10.40 6.86
N PHE A 155 7.14 -11.16 6.82
CA PHE A 155 6.40 -11.55 8.02
C PHE A 155 7.25 -12.40 8.96
N ARG A 156 8.01 -13.35 8.40
CA ARG A 156 8.91 -14.19 9.18
C ARG A 156 10.06 -13.39 9.82
N LEU A 157 10.58 -12.37 9.11
CA LEU A 157 11.64 -11.51 9.61
C LEU A 157 11.20 -10.59 10.75
N ILE A 158 9.95 -10.13 10.72
CA ILE A 158 9.38 -9.27 11.77
C ILE A 158 8.69 -10.06 12.89
N GLY A 159 8.65 -11.41 12.78
CA GLY A 159 8.13 -12.29 13.82
C GLY A 159 6.60 -12.27 13.92
N ILE A 160 5.89 -12.16 12.78
CA ILE A 160 4.43 -12.27 12.74
C ILE A 160 4.05 -13.76 12.70
N ASP A 161 3.37 -14.21 13.74
CA ASP A 161 2.90 -15.58 13.90
C ASP A 161 1.50 -15.80 13.30
N GLU A 162 0.71 -14.73 13.15
CA GLU A 162 -0.66 -14.78 12.63
C GLU A 162 -0.87 -13.71 11.56
N LEU A 163 -1.25 -14.13 10.36
CA LEU A 163 -1.54 -13.22 9.25
C LEU A 163 -2.87 -12.49 9.47
N PRO A 164 -2.95 -11.19 9.10
CA PRO A 164 -4.20 -10.45 9.25
C PRO A 164 -5.24 -10.90 8.23
N THR A 165 -6.50 -11.05 8.66
CA THR A 165 -7.65 -11.22 7.78
C THR A 165 -8.09 -9.88 7.19
N PHE A 166 -8.81 -9.90 6.07
CA PHE A 166 -9.28 -8.70 5.39
C PHE A 166 -10.80 -8.63 5.40
N GLU A 167 -11.33 -7.42 5.52
CA GLU A 167 -12.75 -7.07 5.48
C GLU A 167 -12.98 -5.86 4.53
N PRO A 168 -14.19 -5.62 4.02
CA PRO A 168 -14.47 -4.50 3.09
C PRO A 168 -14.00 -3.14 3.58
N LYS A 169 -14.02 -2.91 4.89
CA LYS A 169 -13.52 -1.68 5.49
C LYS A 169 -12.01 -1.50 5.26
N ASP A 170 -11.25 -2.57 5.18
CA ASP A 170 -9.81 -2.48 4.91
C ASP A 170 -9.53 -1.96 3.51
N ILE A 171 -10.28 -2.43 2.50
CA ILE A 171 -10.13 -1.94 1.11
C ILE A 171 -10.58 -0.48 1.01
N ALA A 172 -11.68 -0.11 1.64
CA ALA A 172 -12.14 1.27 1.69
C ALA A 172 -11.12 2.19 2.42
N GLY A 173 -10.49 1.70 3.49
CA GLY A 173 -9.44 2.40 4.22
C GLY A 173 -8.18 2.63 3.38
N LEU A 174 -7.75 1.60 2.67
CA LEU A 174 -6.64 1.69 1.72
C LEU A 174 -6.92 2.70 0.60
N SER A 175 -8.13 2.69 0.04
CA SER A 175 -8.54 3.66 -0.99
C SER A 175 -8.54 5.09 -0.45
N THR A 176 -8.99 5.30 0.79
CA THR A 176 -8.98 6.61 1.46
C THR A 176 -7.55 7.10 1.69
N MET A 177 -6.65 6.23 2.13
CA MET A 177 -5.25 6.57 2.33
C MET A 177 -4.55 6.88 1.01
N MET A 178 -4.83 6.11 -0.05
CA MET A 178 -4.33 6.38 -1.40
C MET A 178 -4.82 7.74 -1.92
N ALA A 179 -6.09 8.07 -1.71
CA ALA A 179 -6.63 9.38 -2.09
C ALA A 179 -5.90 10.53 -1.37
N TRP A 180 -5.58 10.35 -0.09
CA TRP A 180 -4.78 11.32 0.66
C TRP A 180 -3.35 11.44 0.12
N GLU A 181 -2.68 10.33 -0.18
CA GLU A 181 -1.33 10.34 -0.77
C GLU A 181 -1.28 11.02 -2.13
N LEU A 182 -2.32 10.84 -2.96
CA LEU A 182 -2.41 11.45 -4.29
C LEU A 182 -2.79 12.94 -4.26
N GLN A 183 -3.25 13.46 -3.11
CA GLN A 183 -3.50 14.88 -2.92
C GLN A 183 -2.20 15.65 -2.69
N GLY A 184 -1.38 15.81 -3.71
CA GLY A 184 -0.07 16.46 -3.62
C GLY A 184 -0.10 17.97 -3.30
N GLY A 185 -1.27 18.59 -3.18
CA GLY A 185 -1.39 20.06 -3.06
C GLY A 185 -1.69 20.60 -1.66
N TRP A 186 -2.11 19.78 -0.71
CA TRP A 186 -2.57 20.25 0.60
C TRP A 186 -1.47 20.76 1.53
N ASP A 187 -0.24 20.27 1.38
CA ASP A 187 0.93 20.79 2.08
C ASP A 187 1.45 22.09 1.48
N SER A 188 1.10 22.38 0.22
CA SER A 188 1.46 23.64 -0.45
C SER A 188 0.80 24.83 0.21
N GLU A 189 -0.45 24.71 0.65
CA GLU A 189 -1.16 25.80 1.36
C GLU A 189 -0.47 26.14 2.69
N LEU A 190 -0.06 25.11 3.43
CA LEU A 190 0.70 25.28 4.67
C LEU A 190 2.08 25.89 4.41
N PHE A 191 2.74 25.49 3.33
CA PHE A 191 4.04 26.04 2.91
C PHE A 191 3.92 27.50 2.55
N PHE A 192 2.96 27.87 1.73
CA PHE A 192 2.74 29.26 1.33
C PHE A 192 2.30 30.14 2.51
N GLY A 193 1.47 29.62 3.42
CA GLY A 193 1.12 30.31 4.65
C GLY A 193 2.36 30.58 5.54
N ALA A 194 3.26 29.61 5.63
CA ALA A 194 4.52 29.78 6.34
C ALA A 194 5.45 30.82 5.68
N LEU A 195 5.49 30.83 4.34
CA LEU A 195 6.28 31.79 3.57
C LEU A 195 5.73 33.22 3.74
N GLN A 196 4.40 33.36 3.72
CA GLN A 196 3.74 34.65 3.92
C GLN A 196 4.08 35.25 5.29
N GLU A 197 4.11 34.42 6.33
CA GLU A 197 4.45 34.86 7.68
C GLU A 197 5.93 35.25 7.82
N GLU A 198 6.85 34.55 7.12
CA GLU A 198 8.29 34.84 7.17
C GLU A 198 8.72 36.00 6.24
N LEU A 199 8.16 36.12 5.05
CA LEU A 199 8.59 37.07 4.01
C LEU A 199 7.68 38.27 3.80
N GLY A 200 6.42 38.17 4.24
CA GLY A 200 5.39 39.17 3.98
C GLY A 200 4.65 38.96 2.67
N GLU A 201 3.47 39.57 2.56
CA GLU A 201 2.53 39.42 1.45
C GLU A 201 3.06 39.95 0.12
N GLU A 202 3.91 40.97 0.17
CA GLU A 202 4.51 41.59 -1.03
C GLU A 202 5.40 40.65 -1.81
N TYR A 203 6.23 39.85 -1.13
CA TYR A 203 7.10 38.86 -1.77
C TYR A 203 6.36 37.60 -2.23
N LEU A 204 5.25 37.30 -1.59
CA LEU A 204 4.45 36.13 -1.96
C LEU A 204 3.79 36.29 -3.32
N SER A 205 3.37 37.51 -3.68
CA SER A 205 2.73 37.83 -4.95
C SER A 205 3.61 37.51 -6.18
N ASP A 206 4.93 37.55 -6.01
CA ASP A 206 5.89 37.25 -7.07
C ASP A 206 6.12 35.72 -7.28
N ILE A 207 5.81 34.93 -6.26
CA ILE A 207 6.09 33.48 -6.24
C ILE A 207 4.80 32.68 -6.45
N MET A 208 3.67 33.18 -5.98
CA MET A 208 2.37 32.49 -6.09
C MET A 208 1.76 32.63 -7.47
N PRO A 209 1.15 31.57 -8.01
CA PRO A 209 0.30 31.70 -9.17
C PRO A 209 -0.82 32.72 -8.91
N ASN A 210 -1.13 33.57 -9.88
CA ASN A 210 -2.24 34.53 -9.79
C ASN A 210 -3.58 33.78 -9.76
N TYR A 211 -4.03 33.40 -8.56
CA TYR A 211 -5.39 32.91 -8.37
C TYR A 211 -6.38 34.08 -8.38
N LYS A 212 -7.40 33.94 -9.19
CA LYS A 212 -8.51 34.94 -9.17
C LYS A 212 -9.20 34.82 -7.81
N LYS A 213 -9.52 35.99 -7.20
CA LYS A 213 -10.18 36.06 -5.88
C LYS A 213 -11.57 35.37 -5.81
N GLU A 214 -12.15 35.09 -6.96
CA GLU A 214 -13.45 34.42 -7.15
C GLU A 214 -13.34 32.86 -7.08
N TYR A 215 -12.17 32.31 -7.05
CA TYR A 215 -12.03 30.86 -6.90
C TYR A 215 -12.35 30.41 -5.47
N PRO A 216 -13.15 29.36 -5.29
CA PRO A 216 -13.49 28.88 -3.96
C PRO A 216 -12.24 28.43 -3.21
N THR A 217 -12.04 28.93 -2.01
CA THR A 217 -10.99 28.49 -1.08
C THR A 217 -11.60 27.56 -0.04
N ILE A 218 -10.88 26.47 0.27
CA ILE A 218 -11.35 25.44 1.22
C ILE A 218 -11.06 25.84 2.67
N ALA A 219 -10.05 26.69 2.91
CA ALA A 219 -9.63 27.07 4.24
C ALA A 219 -9.71 28.57 4.49
N ASN A 220 -10.13 28.93 5.71
CA ASN A 220 -10.01 30.28 6.22
C ASN A 220 -8.60 30.42 6.82
N THR A 221 -7.72 31.13 6.12
CA THR A 221 -6.26 31.17 6.40
C THR A 221 -5.88 32.04 7.62
N GLU A 222 -6.84 32.62 8.34
CA GLU A 222 -6.56 33.55 9.44
C GLU A 222 -5.84 32.97 10.65
N ASN A 223 -5.61 31.63 10.71
CA ASN A 223 -5.04 30.97 11.90
C ASN A 223 -4.06 29.81 11.60
N VAL A 224 -3.36 29.81 10.49
CA VAL A 224 -2.35 28.78 10.22
C VAL A 224 -1.04 29.16 10.89
N LEU A 225 -0.70 28.49 11.99
CA LEU A 225 0.56 28.68 12.73
C LEU A 225 1.72 28.04 11.96
N VAL A 226 2.69 28.83 11.52
CA VAL A 226 3.98 28.38 10.88
C VAL A 226 4.68 27.30 11.68
N LYS A 227 4.63 27.39 13.01
CA LYS A 227 5.19 26.36 13.89
C LYS A 227 4.57 24.97 13.61
N SER A 228 3.28 24.92 13.31
CA SER A 228 2.56 23.70 12.97
C SER A 228 3.00 23.13 11.63
N TYR A 229 3.37 23.97 10.65
CA TYR A 229 3.87 23.52 9.36
C TYR A 229 5.21 22.77 9.47
N LYS A 230 6.20 23.34 10.18
CA LYS A 230 7.52 22.71 10.33
C LYS A 230 7.42 21.34 11.00
N GLU A 231 6.60 21.22 12.03
CA GLU A 231 6.34 19.95 12.72
C GLU A 231 5.62 18.94 11.82
N TYR A 232 4.63 19.43 11.11
CA TYR A 232 3.83 18.65 10.18
C TYR A 232 4.65 18.14 8.98
N ALA A 233 5.43 19.02 8.33
CA ALA A 233 6.28 18.67 7.20
C ALA A 233 7.34 17.60 7.59
N PHE A 234 7.88 17.69 8.81
CA PHE A 234 8.81 16.68 9.31
C PHE A 234 8.15 15.32 9.50
N LYS A 235 6.95 15.27 10.10
CA LYS A 235 6.18 14.04 10.33
C LYS A 235 5.77 13.38 9.02
N THR A 236 5.27 14.15 8.07
CA THR A 236 4.84 13.63 6.77
C THR A 236 6.00 13.13 5.93
N LYS A 237 7.14 13.81 5.93
CA LYS A 237 8.34 13.37 5.21
C LYS A 237 8.82 12.01 5.72
N LYS A 238 8.84 11.80 7.03
CA LYS A 238 9.22 10.52 7.63
C LYS A 238 8.23 9.41 7.26
N LEU A 239 6.92 9.70 7.37
CA LEU A 239 5.86 8.76 7.01
C LEU A 239 5.95 8.37 5.53
N ARG A 240 6.07 9.33 4.61
CA ARG A 240 6.22 9.07 3.17
C ARG A 240 7.42 8.17 2.87
N LYS A 241 8.54 8.36 3.58
CA LYS A 241 9.70 7.49 3.45
C LYS A 241 9.39 6.06 3.88
N ILE A 242 8.68 5.86 5.00
CA ILE A 242 8.26 4.54 5.50
C ILE A 242 7.33 3.86 4.50
N LEU A 243 6.37 4.61 3.93
CA LEU A 243 5.42 4.10 2.93
C LEU A 243 6.04 3.97 1.53
N SER A 244 7.33 4.32 1.37
CA SER A 244 8.03 4.38 0.07
C SER A 244 7.37 5.33 -0.93
N THR A 245 6.70 6.36 -0.44
CA THR A 245 6.00 7.39 -1.22
C THR A 245 6.76 8.73 -1.27
N ASP A 246 7.99 8.78 -0.75
CA ASP A 246 8.86 9.97 -0.73
C ASP A 246 9.64 10.19 -2.02
N LYS A 247 9.59 9.23 -2.94
CA LYS A 247 10.33 9.34 -4.20
C LYS A 247 9.60 10.28 -5.14
N THR A 248 10.28 11.36 -5.52
CA THR A 248 9.87 12.23 -6.62
C THR A 248 9.79 11.39 -7.89
N GLY A 249 8.63 11.21 -8.45
CA GLY A 249 8.43 10.40 -9.65
C GLY A 249 7.20 9.52 -9.59
N TYR A 250 6.13 9.95 -8.91
CA TYR A 250 4.82 9.37 -9.14
C TYR A 250 4.52 9.52 -10.63
N GLY A 251 4.65 8.41 -11.36
CA GLY A 251 4.28 8.36 -12.75
C GLY A 251 2.75 8.36 -12.83
N SER A 252 2.20 9.28 -13.56
CA SER A 252 0.85 9.18 -14.08
C SER A 252 0.95 9.06 -15.58
N ASN A 253 0.33 8.04 -16.15
CA ASN A 253 0.29 7.83 -17.58
C ASN A 253 -1.15 8.02 -18.05
N ALA A 254 -1.33 8.83 -19.08
CA ALA A 254 -2.58 8.95 -19.79
C ALA A 254 -2.30 8.88 -21.29
N TRP A 255 -3.09 8.11 -22.02
CA TRP A 255 -3.03 8.05 -23.48
C TRP A 255 -4.43 8.04 -24.06
N VAL A 256 -4.55 8.59 -25.24
CA VAL A 256 -5.77 8.59 -26.04
C VAL A 256 -5.44 8.02 -27.40
N ILE A 257 -6.21 7.03 -27.84
CA ILE A 257 -6.08 6.44 -29.17
C ILE A 257 -7.29 6.89 -29.97
N SER A 258 -7.05 7.54 -31.13
CA SER A 258 -8.12 7.92 -32.06
C SER A 258 -8.86 6.68 -32.56
N GLY A 259 -10.19 6.76 -32.69
CA GLY A 259 -10.99 5.68 -33.26
C GLY A 259 -10.53 5.20 -34.63
N GLU A 260 -9.91 6.07 -35.43
CA GLU A 260 -9.31 5.69 -36.73
C GLU A 260 -8.16 4.67 -36.61
N LYS A 261 -7.57 4.56 -35.41
CA LYS A 261 -6.45 3.66 -35.11
C LYS A 261 -6.89 2.42 -34.34
N THR A 262 -8.16 2.29 -34.03
CA THR A 262 -8.74 1.14 -33.32
C THR A 262 -9.52 0.25 -34.26
N SER A 263 -9.57 -1.05 -34.00
CA SER A 263 -10.36 -2.00 -34.79
C SER A 263 -11.89 -1.80 -34.63
N THR A 264 -12.31 -1.10 -33.57
CA THR A 264 -13.73 -0.86 -33.25
C THR A 264 -14.22 0.52 -33.71
N GLY A 265 -13.34 1.42 -34.17
CA GLY A 265 -13.70 2.77 -34.60
C GLY A 265 -14.09 3.71 -33.43
N LYS A 266 -13.82 3.30 -32.18
CA LYS A 266 -14.12 4.07 -30.96
C LYS A 266 -12.84 4.42 -30.23
#